data_4bf809d193ff74dc4375a486aa908abf
#
_entry.id   4bf809d193ff74dc4375a486aa908abf
#
_cell.length_a   1.000
_cell.length_b   1.000
_cell.length_c   1.000
_cell.angle_alpha   90.00
_cell.angle_beta   90.00
_cell.angle_gamma   90.00
#
_symmetry.space_group_name_H-M   'P 1'
#
loop_
_entity.id
_entity.type
_entity.pdbx_description
1 polymer ?
#
loop_
_entity_poly.entity_id
_entity_poly.type
_entity_poly.pdbx_seq_one_letter_code
_entity_poly.pdbx_strand_id
1 'polypeptide(L)'
;MWGSVIAVLGTLLGSVTTYVLQQRTARRDRAEVRGYEERRDRIAAVTALTVALADHRRSMWVREDLRLSGASDADYQAARAASHNTRSALTAPLTTLAILAPDLAGVAQDAAGATYALRNTENRELLDCYREAAIEAADNLVRAAATA
;
A
#
# COMPACT_ATOMS: atom_id res chain seq x y z
N MET A 1 30.92 -35.55 50.63
CA MET A 1 29.61 -34.91 50.45
C MET A 1 29.67 -33.56 49.68
N TRP A 2 30.78 -32.85 49.62
CA TRP A 2 30.89 -31.57 48.92
C TRP A 2 30.89 -31.68 47.37
N GLY A 3 31.32 -32.79 46.79
CA GLY A 3 31.39 -32.99 45.35
C GLY A 3 30.01 -33.07 44.65
N SER A 4 29.02 -33.62 45.34
CA SER A 4 27.65 -33.76 44.81
C SER A 4 26.89 -32.44 44.74
N VAL A 5 27.18 -31.50 45.65
CA VAL A 5 26.56 -30.19 45.69
C VAL A 5 27.08 -29.31 44.52
N ILE A 6 28.37 -29.39 44.20
CA ILE A 6 28.99 -28.66 43.11
C ILE A 6 28.48 -29.16 41.76
N ALA A 7 28.27 -30.48 41.60
CA ALA A 7 27.73 -31.04 40.36
C ALA A 7 26.29 -30.60 40.07
N VAL A 8 25.45 -30.55 41.12
CA VAL A 8 24.03 -30.08 40.99
C VAL A 8 23.96 -28.58 40.68
N LEU A 9 24.81 -27.78 41.32
CA LEU A 9 24.87 -26.33 41.01
C LEU A 9 25.37 -26.07 39.58
N GLY A 10 26.34 -26.85 39.11
CA GLY A 10 26.83 -26.73 37.73
C GLY A 10 25.78 -27.06 36.67
N THR A 11 24.98 -28.12 36.90
CA THR A 11 23.88 -28.50 35.99
C THR A 11 22.73 -27.49 36.01
N LEU A 12 22.38 -26.94 37.18
CA LEU A 12 21.35 -25.92 37.30
C LEU A 12 21.78 -24.59 36.59
N LEU A 13 23.01 -24.15 36.80
CA LEU A 13 23.55 -22.96 36.11
C LEU A 13 23.64 -23.17 34.61
N GLY A 14 24.07 -24.34 34.14
CA GLY A 14 24.12 -24.69 32.72
C GLY A 14 22.73 -24.67 32.07
N SER A 15 21.74 -25.27 32.74
CA SER A 15 20.36 -25.31 32.21
C SER A 15 19.69 -23.92 32.15
N VAL A 16 19.91 -23.08 33.18
CA VAL A 16 19.39 -21.70 33.19
C VAL A 16 20.06 -20.85 32.09
N THR A 17 21.37 -20.99 31.92
CA THR A 17 22.09 -20.25 30.85
C THR A 17 21.60 -20.68 29.47
N THR A 18 21.45 -21.96 29.23
CA THR A 18 20.92 -22.49 27.96
C THR A 18 19.49 -22.02 27.71
N TYR A 19 18.63 -22.06 28.73
CA TYR A 19 17.25 -21.56 28.62
C TYR A 19 17.18 -20.07 28.26
N VAL A 20 17.98 -19.24 28.92
CA VAL A 20 18.07 -17.78 28.65
C VAL A 20 18.58 -17.51 27.24
N LEU A 21 19.59 -18.24 26.79
CA LEU A 21 20.11 -18.10 25.42
C LEU A 21 19.07 -18.52 24.38
N GLN A 22 18.42 -19.67 24.56
CA GLN A 22 17.36 -20.16 23.69
C GLN A 22 16.17 -19.17 23.61
N GLN A 23 15.79 -18.59 24.76
CA GLN A 23 14.71 -17.61 24.80
C GLN A 23 15.07 -16.30 24.08
N ARG A 24 16.35 -15.88 24.18
CA ARG A 24 16.84 -14.70 23.44
C ARG A 24 16.87 -14.94 21.92
N THR A 25 17.34 -16.10 21.48
CA THR A 25 17.35 -16.48 20.07
C THR A 25 15.93 -16.54 19.51
N ALA A 26 15.01 -17.26 20.21
CA ALA A 26 13.62 -17.35 19.81
C ALA A 26 12.89 -15.99 19.75
N ARG A 27 13.28 -15.02 20.60
CA ARG A 27 12.74 -13.65 20.53
C ARG A 27 13.28 -12.87 19.32
N ARG A 28 14.55 -13.04 18.98
CA ARG A 28 15.18 -12.42 17.79
C ARG A 28 14.56 -12.97 16.51
N ASP A 29 14.45 -14.29 16.39
CA ASP A 29 13.86 -14.97 15.23
C ASP A 29 12.41 -14.50 15.01
N ARG A 30 11.62 -14.39 16.10
CA ARG A 30 10.25 -13.86 16.01
C ARG A 30 10.19 -12.38 15.64
N ALA A 31 11.18 -11.57 16.04
CA ALA A 31 11.25 -10.17 15.67
C ALA A 31 11.61 -10.00 14.18
N GLU A 32 12.55 -10.81 13.68
CA GLU A 32 12.92 -10.82 12.27
C GLU A 32 11.76 -11.26 11.36
N VAL A 33 11.06 -12.33 11.74
CA VAL A 33 9.87 -12.81 11.00
C VAL A 33 8.79 -11.74 10.95
N ARG A 34 8.48 -11.09 12.08
CA ARG A 34 7.49 -10.00 12.11
C ARG A 34 7.91 -8.82 11.24
N GLY A 35 9.16 -8.39 11.30
CA GLY A 35 9.66 -7.30 10.46
C GLY A 35 9.58 -7.61 8.96
N TYR A 36 9.80 -8.88 8.59
CA TYR A 36 9.62 -9.33 7.22
C TYR A 36 8.14 -9.32 6.79
N GLU A 37 7.25 -9.81 7.65
CA GLU A 37 5.80 -9.80 7.39
C GLU A 37 5.26 -8.37 7.27
N GLU A 38 5.61 -7.48 8.18
CA GLU A 38 5.23 -6.06 8.14
C GLU A 38 5.68 -5.37 6.84
N ARG A 39 6.93 -5.62 6.43
CA ARG A 39 7.45 -5.07 5.17
C ARG A 39 6.72 -5.64 3.94
N ARG A 40 6.44 -6.94 3.94
CA ARG A 40 5.70 -7.60 2.86
C ARG A 40 4.28 -7.03 2.75
N ASP A 41 3.58 -6.87 3.87
CA ASP A 41 2.23 -6.35 3.91
C ASP A 41 2.17 -4.89 3.46
N ARG A 42 3.17 -4.09 3.84
CA ARG A 42 3.33 -2.71 3.36
C ARG A 42 3.51 -2.66 1.83
N ILE A 43 4.39 -3.48 1.26
CA ILE A 43 4.58 -3.56 -0.19
C ILE A 43 3.29 -3.99 -0.89
N ALA A 44 2.58 -4.97 -0.36
CA ALA A 44 1.31 -5.44 -0.90
C ALA A 44 0.24 -4.32 -0.89
N ALA A 45 0.15 -3.54 0.18
CA ALA A 45 -0.78 -2.42 0.30
C ALA A 45 -0.49 -1.31 -0.71
N VAL A 46 0.78 -0.92 -0.88
CA VAL A 46 1.22 0.08 -1.89
C VAL A 46 0.89 -0.41 -3.28
N THR A 47 1.20 -1.67 -3.60
CA THR A 47 0.93 -2.26 -4.90
C THR A 47 -0.57 -2.28 -5.21
N ALA A 48 -1.39 -2.72 -4.27
CA ALA A 48 -2.84 -2.76 -4.42
C ALA A 48 -3.42 -1.37 -4.68
N LEU A 49 -2.96 -0.34 -3.97
CA LEU A 49 -3.40 1.03 -4.18
C LEU A 49 -2.95 1.56 -5.55
N THR A 50 -1.70 1.32 -5.94
CA THR A 50 -1.18 1.79 -7.23
C THR A 50 -1.95 1.19 -8.41
N VAL A 51 -2.29 -0.10 -8.35
CA VAL A 51 -3.14 -0.76 -9.36
C VAL A 51 -4.53 -0.13 -9.39
N ALA A 52 -5.18 0.04 -8.24
CA ALA A 52 -6.52 0.63 -8.17
C ALA A 52 -6.53 2.10 -8.69
N LEU A 53 -5.49 2.89 -8.41
CA LEU A 53 -5.32 4.24 -8.94
C LEU A 53 -5.18 4.21 -10.47
N ALA A 54 -4.39 3.29 -11.02
CA ALA A 54 -4.21 3.15 -12.47
C ALA A 54 -5.52 2.77 -13.17
N ASP A 55 -6.29 1.87 -12.59
CA ASP A 55 -7.59 1.44 -13.14
C ASP A 55 -8.61 2.59 -13.10
N HIS A 56 -8.67 3.33 -11.99
CA HIS A 56 -9.58 4.47 -11.87
C HIS A 56 -9.17 5.60 -12.81
N ARG A 57 -7.88 5.93 -12.93
CA ARG A 57 -7.36 6.91 -13.89
C ARG A 57 -7.76 6.56 -15.32
N ARG A 58 -7.59 5.27 -15.72
CA ARG A 58 -8.00 4.79 -17.05
C ARG A 58 -9.49 4.98 -17.26
N SER A 59 -10.32 4.56 -16.32
CA SER A 59 -11.77 4.68 -16.39
C SER A 59 -12.22 6.14 -16.48
N MET A 60 -11.59 7.03 -15.71
CA MET A 60 -11.88 8.46 -15.74
C MET A 60 -11.49 9.09 -17.07
N TRP A 61 -10.31 8.73 -17.59
CA TRP A 61 -9.86 9.25 -18.89
C TRP A 61 -10.80 8.82 -20.01
N VAL A 62 -11.18 7.54 -20.10
CA VAL A 62 -12.14 7.03 -21.10
C VAL A 62 -13.47 7.76 -21.00
N ARG A 63 -14.00 7.93 -19.80
CA ARG A 63 -15.26 8.62 -19.56
C ARG A 63 -15.22 10.08 -20.05
N GLU A 64 -14.16 10.82 -19.72
CA GLU A 64 -14.03 12.21 -20.09
C GLU A 64 -13.72 12.36 -21.61
N ASP A 65 -12.96 11.44 -22.19
CA ASP A 65 -12.72 11.38 -23.63
C ASP A 65 -14.02 11.20 -24.42
N LEU A 66 -14.89 10.28 -24.01
CA LEU A 66 -16.22 10.08 -24.61
C LEU A 66 -17.11 11.32 -24.45
N ARG A 67 -17.07 11.99 -23.30
CA ARG A 67 -17.79 13.24 -23.08
C ARG A 67 -17.32 14.37 -24.01
N LEU A 68 -16.01 14.54 -24.13
CA LEU A 68 -15.40 15.60 -24.95
C LEU A 68 -15.56 15.36 -26.47
N SER A 69 -15.59 14.09 -26.89
CA SER A 69 -15.80 13.71 -28.29
C SER A 69 -17.28 13.72 -28.72
N GLY A 70 -18.20 13.94 -27.80
CA GLY A 70 -19.64 13.89 -28.13
C GLY A 70 -20.14 12.49 -28.47
N ALA A 71 -19.56 11.46 -27.85
CA ALA A 71 -19.99 10.07 -28.04
C ALA A 71 -21.45 9.83 -27.66
N SER A 72 -21.99 8.67 -28.02
CA SER A 72 -23.38 8.34 -27.71
C SER A 72 -23.66 8.37 -26.19
N ASP A 73 -24.88 8.72 -25.80
CA ASP A 73 -25.27 8.74 -24.39
C ASP A 73 -25.09 7.34 -23.76
N ALA A 74 -25.37 6.28 -24.50
CA ALA A 74 -25.19 4.90 -24.01
C ALA A 74 -23.73 4.59 -23.68
N ASP A 75 -22.78 4.98 -24.54
CA ASP A 75 -21.35 4.77 -24.31
C ASP A 75 -20.85 5.59 -23.11
N TYR A 76 -21.30 6.85 -23.02
CA TYR A 76 -20.97 7.70 -21.87
C TYR A 76 -21.50 7.13 -20.55
N GLN A 77 -22.76 6.66 -20.51
CA GLN A 77 -23.32 6.07 -19.29
C GLN A 77 -22.60 4.78 -18.90
N ALA A 78 -22.20 3.94 -19.84
CA ALA A 78 -21.41 2.75 -19.59
C ALA A 78 -20.03 3.11 -18.98
N ALA A 79 -19.31 4.06 -19.55
CA ALA A 79 -18.04 4.54 -19.02
C ALA A 79 -18.18 5.22 -17.65
N ARG A 80 -19.29 5.95 -17.43
CA ARG A 80 -19.62 6.53 -16.14
C ARG A 80 -19.82 5.45 -15.07
N ALA A 81 -20.57 4.40 -15.36
CA ALA A 81 -20.76 3.28 -14.45
C ALA A 81 -19.42 2.59 -14.12
N ALA A 82 -18.57 2.34 -15.12
CA ALA A 82 -17.22 1.79 -14.94
C ALA A 82 -16.37 2.67 -14.01
N SER A 83 -16.42 4.02 -14.20
CA SER A 83 -15.68 4.96 -13.36
C SER A 83 -16.18 4.98 -11.90
N HIS A 84 -17.46 4.77 -11.65
CA HIS A 84 -17.99 4.64 -10.31
C HIS A 84 -17.51 3.35 -9.62
N ASN A 85 -17.48 2.24 -10.35
CA ASN A 85 -16.99 0.96 -9.82
C ASN A 85 -15.52 1.04 -9.43
N THR A 86 -14.67 1.58 -10.31
CA THR A 86 -13.24 1.74 -10.01
C THR A 86 -12.99 2.74 -8.88
N ARG A 87 -13.81 3.80 -8.74
CA ARG A 87 -13.74 4.71 -7.61
C ARG A 87 -14.03 4.00 -6.28
N SER A 88 -15.08 3.18 -6.24
CA SER A 88 -15.42 2.41 -5.04
C SER A 88 -14.31 1.42 -4.67
N ALA A 89 -13.63 0.84 -5.67
CA ALA A 89 -12.53 -0.08 -5.48
C ALA A 89 -11.27 0.58 -4.86
N LEU A 90 -11.13 1.91 -4.89
CA LEU A 90 -10.04 2.64 -4.22
C LEU A 90 -10.16 2.65 -2.69
N THR A 91 -11.37 2.51 -2.15
CA THR A 91 -11.62 2.69 -0.71
C THR A 91 -10.84 1.69 0.14
N ALA A 92 -10.91 0.41 -0.20
CA ALA A 92 -10.22 -0.63 0.57
C ALA A 92 -8.68 -0.48 0.53
N PRO A 93 -8.01 -0.34 -0.64
CA PRO A 93 -6.57 -0.12 -0.68
C PRO A 93 -6.10 1.14 0.05
N LEU A 94 -6.83 2.27 -0.05
CA LEU A 94 -6.50 3.50 0.68
C LEU A 94 -6.58 3.29 2.19
N THR A 95 -7.63 2.61 2.66
CA THR A 95 -7.79 2.31 4.09
C THR A 95 -6.71 1.36 4.58
N THR A 96 -6.43 0.30 3.82
CA THR A 96 -5.38 -0.67 4.18
C THR A 96 -4.01 0.01 4.28
N LEU A 97 -3.67 0.86 3.30
CA LEU A 97 -2.40 1.59 3.34
C LEU A 97 -2.32 2.56 4.52
N ALA A 98 -3.40 3.29 4.82
CA ALA A 98 -3.44 4.22 5.95
C ALA A 98 -3.25 3.50 7.31
N ILE A 99 -3.65 2.24 7.42
CA ILE A 99 -3.45 1.42 8.62
C ILE A 99 -2.03 0.86 8.69
N LEU A 100 -1.53 0.29 7.59
CA LEU A 100 -0.24 -0.41 7.55
C LEU A 100 0.97 0.53 7.38
N ALA A 101 0.76 1.70 6.77
CA ALA A 101 1.79 2.69 6.49
C ALA A 101 1.25 4.12 6.66
N PRO A 102 0.94 4.56 7.90
CA PRO A 102 0.34 5.87 8.14
C PRO A 102 1.23 7.04 7.70
N ASP A 103 2.53 6.83 7.63
CA ASP A 103 3.52 7.77 7.09
C ASP A 103 3.33 8.05 5.58
N LEU A 104 2.75 7.11 4.83
CA LEU A 104 2.43 7.27 3.41
C LEU A 104 1.01 7.78 3.15
N ALA A 105 0.18 7.94 4.17
CA ALA A 105 -1.24 8.29 4.01
C ALA A 105 -1.45 9.62 3.28
N GLY A 106 -0.62 10.64 3.55
CA GLY A 106 -0.67 11.94 2.87
C GLY A 106 -0.41 11.80 1.36
N VAL A 107 0.70 11.16 1.00
CA VAL A 107 1.09 10.97 -0.42
C VAL A 107 0.06 10.10 -1.16
N ALA A 108 -0.53 9.12 -0.48
CA ALA A 108 -1.60 8.29 -1.03
C ALA A 108 -2.88 9.10 -1.32
N GLN A 109 -3.25 10.03 -0.43
CA GLN A 109 -4.37 10.94 -0.64
C GLN A 109 -4.12 11.91 -1.79
N ASP A 110 -2.90 12.43 -1.92
CA ASP A 110 -2.51 13.30 -3.04
C ASP A 110 -2.63 12.55 -4.38
N ALA A 111 -2.18 11.30 -4.46
CA ALA A 111 -2.32 10.46 -5.64
C ALA A 111 -3.78 10.17 -6.01
N ALA A 112 -4.62 9.93 -5.01
CA ALA A 112 -6.06 9.79 -5.22
C ALA A 112 -6.70 11.10 -5.68
N GLY A 113 -6.34 12.22 -5.07
CA GLY A 113 -6.79 13.56 -5.44
C GLY A 113 -6.45 13.91 -6.89
N ALA A 114 -5.20 13.68 -7.31
CA ALA A 114 -4.75 13.88 -8.69
C ALA A 114 -5.57 13.02 -9.69
N THR A 115 -5.90 11.78 -9.32
CA THR A 115 -6.74 10.91 -10.14
C THR A 115 -8.18 11.43 -10.24
N TYR A 116 -8.73 12.01 -9.16
CA TYR A 116 -10.08 12.60 -9.17
C TYR A 116 -10.17 13.90 -9.96
N ALA A 117 -9.05 14.62 -10.14
CA ALA A 117 -8.98 15.88 -10.89
C ALA A 117 -9.26 15.70 -12.40
N LEU A 118 -9.20 14.48 -12.94
CA LEU A 118 -9.57 14.21 -14.34
C LEU A 118 -11.04 14.49 -14.62
N ARG A 119 -11.87 14.67 -13.60
CA ARG A 119 -13.31 14.85 -13.77
C ARG A 119 -13.67 16.25 -14.29
N ASN A 120 -14.58 16.31 -15.26
CA ASN A 120 -15.15 17.54 -15.83
C ASN A 120 -14.10 18.47 -16.43
N THR A 121 -13.06 17.94 -17.05
CA THR A 121 -12.05 18.73 -17.76
C THR A 121 -12.67 19.47 -18.96
N GLU A 122 -12.20 20.67 -19.22
CA GLU A 122 -12.78 21.54 -20.27
C GLU A 122 -12.43 21.06 -21.68
N ASN A 123 -11.24 20.51 -21.86
CA ASN A 123 -10.73 20.07 -23.16
C ASN A 123 -9.77 18.89 -23.03
N ARG A 124 -9.37 18.34 -24.17
CA ARG A 124 -8.52 17.15 -24.23
C ARG A 124 -7.09 17.43 -23.75
N GLU A 125 -6.54 18.58 -24.03
CA GLU A 125 -5.18 18.94 -23.57
C GLU A 125 -5.10 18.96 -22.04
N LEU A 126 -6.11 19.52 -21.40
CA LEU A 126 -6.22 19.55 -19.95
C LEU A 126 -6.45 18.15 -19.36
N LEU A 127 -7.23 17.32 -20.06
CA LEU A 127 -7.44 15.92 -19.66
C LEU A 127 -6.12 15.14 -19.68
N ASP A 128 -5.30 15.30 -20.72
CA ASP A 128 -4.01 14.65 -20.83
C ASP A 128 -3.02 15.20 -19.79
N CYS A 129 -3.03 16.50 -19.52
CA CYS A 129 -2.23 17.11 -18.45
C CYS A 129 -2.57 16.53 -17.07
N TYR A 130 -3.85 16.42 -16.71
CA TYR A 130 -4.26 15.81 -15.44
C TYR A 130 -3.95 14.32 -15.38
N ARG A 131 -3.99 13.61 -16.51
CA ARG A 131 -3.58 12.22 -16.59
C ARG A 131 -2.10 12.06 -16.24
N GLU A 132 -1.23 12.88 -16.82
CA GLU A 132 0.22 12.86 -16.51
C GLU A 132 0.48 13.23 -15.04
N ALA A 133 -0.18 14.25 -14.52
CA ALA A 133 -0.09 14.61 -13.10
C ALA A 133 -0.52 13.47 -12.16
N ALA A 134 -1.56 12.72 -12.53
CA ALA A 134 -1.99 11.56 -11.75
C ALA A 134 -1.01 10.37 -11.84
N ILE A 135 -0.30 10.20 -12.95
CA ILE A 135 0.78 9.23 -13.09
C ILE A 135 1.94 9.62 -12.17
N GLU A 136 2.37 10.86 -12.24
CA GLU A 136 3.47 11.38 -11.42
C GLU A 136 3.17 11.26 -9.91
N ALA A 137 1.94 11.57 -9.50
CA ALA A 137 1.52 11.43 -8.11
C ALA A 137 1.54 9.96 -7.64
N ALA A 138 1.15 9.01 -8.48
CA ALA A 138 1.25 7.58 -8.18
C ALA A 138 2.71 7.11 -8.11
N ASP A 139 3.58 7.61 -8.98
CA ASP A 139 5.02 7.31 -8.96
C ASP A 139 5.69 7.92 -7.70
N ASN A 140 5.24 9.08 -7.25
CA ASN A 140 5.67 9.68 -5.98
C ASN A 140 5.34 8.80 -4.79
N LEU A 141 4.14 8.20 -4.76
CA LEU A 141 3.77 7.23 -3.73
C LEU A 141 4.72 6.02 -3.70
N VAL A 142 5.02 5.46 -4.87
CA VAL A 142 5.96 4.32 -4.97
C VAL A 142 7.36 4.72 -4.50
N ARG A 143 7.85 5.90 -4.90
CA ARG A 143 9.16 6.41 -4.46
C ARG A 143 9.20 6.64 -2.95
N ALA A 144 8.17 7.25 -2.38
CA ALA A 144 8.08 7.44 -0.94
C ALA A 144 8.08 6.10 -0.18
N ALA A 145 7.37 5.10 -0.70
CA ALA A 145 7.34 3.76 -0.10
C ALA A 145 8.68 3.02 -0.17
N ALA A 146 9.50 3.31 -1.18
CA ALA A 146 10.82 2.69 -1.34
C ALA A 146 11.88 3.28 -0.39
N THR A 147 11.65 4.49 0.14
CA THR A 147 12.59 5.21 1.04
C THR A 147 12.20 5.14 2.51
N ALA A 148 11.02 4.63 2.82
CA ALA A 148 10.47 4.49 4.17
C ALA A 148 10.65 3.07 4.70
#